data_939c14db3249d6f5f47f0123c8ea88c2
#
_entry.id   939c14db3249d6f5f47f0123c8ea88c2
#
_cell.length_a   1.000
_cell.length_b   1.000
_cell.length_c   1.000
_cell.angle_alpha   90.00
_cell.angle_beta   90.00
_cell.angle_gamma   90.00
#
_symmetry.space_group_name_H-M   'P 1'
#
loop_
_entity.id
_entity.type
_entity.pdbx_description
1 polymer ?
#
loop_
_entity_poly.entity_id
_entity_poly.type
_entity_poly.pdbx_seq_one_letter_code
_entity_poly.pdbx_strand_id
1 'polypeptide(L)'
;MRARTAVLCSVADQGVAALTNILVLVAAARLSTVADFARFSAVYLVFTVLLGVSGAYTGQPLVLRRGGGEETRSACRSAVAFTVLAAAASGALLAAVCFLVPGDTALALLTLGLVLPVVLGQDAVRYAFSTLQQPHLALLCDLLRLACVLGALGAQVYGASPARLITVWGLSALPALLLSTALLHRSTAGAPLLLRPMLRRGHLGQRFTVEFGVGNATSQLSVLGLGAVGNPLLVGALRGATTLFGPLNVLFTSATSFGPPLLGRITEERRRVRATAALAAALATTAGLWATVLALLPDSAGRQLLGDTWSVAAALLPATGSQYAAMAVGTCGMLALRMLDPRTTLAVQVVFSLIAVAFLAGGYLVGGVLGAAWGLFLGSLCKAAATWIRVARIRRRKPAPGEAVTADVLPSAP
;
A
#
# COMPACT_ATOMS: atom_id res chain seq x y z
N MET A 1 -20.89 11.70 8.99
CA MET A 1 -20.33 10.64 9.85
C MET A 1 -19.32 11.25 10.81
N ARG A 2 -19.27 10.82 12.09
CA ARG A 2 -18.30 11.32 13.08
C ARG A 2 -16.88 10.87 12.66
N ALA A 3 -15.86 11.70 12.89
CA ALA A 3 -14.49 11.40 12.47
C ALA A 3 -13.96 10.06 13.00
N ARG A 4 -14.30 9.71 14.25
CA ARG A 4 -13.93 8.42 14.88
C ARG A 4 -14.51 7.22 14.12
N THR A 5 -15.78 7.28 13.73
CA THR A 5 -16.44 6.21 12.95
C THR A 5 -15.80 6.07 11.57
N ALA A 6 -15.42 7.16 10.93
CA ALA A 6 -14.73 7.13 9.64
C ALA A 6 -13.37 6.43 9.73
N VAL A 7 -12.58 6.72 10.78
CA VAL A 7 -11.29 6.07 11.03
C VAL A 7 -11.48 4.58 11.29
N LEU A 8 -12.44 4.21 12.15
CA LEU A 8 -12.71 2.79 12.45
C LEU A 8 -13.15 2.01 11.20
N CYS A 9 -14.08 2.56 10.40
CA CYS A 9 -14.49 1.92 9.14
C CYS A 9 -13.30 1.76 8.18
N SER A 10 -12.41 2.76 8.12
CA SER A 10 -11.24 2.74 7.26
C SER A 10 -10.21 1.68 7.70
N VAL A 11 -9.92 1.58 8.99
CA VAL A 11 -9.02 0.56 9.52
C VAL A 11 -9.61 -0.84 9.34
N ALA A 12 -10.91 -1.00 9.63
CA ALA A 12 -11.63 -2.27 9.43
C ALA A 12 -11.63 -2.69 7.95
N ASP A 13 -11.87 -1.76 7.02
CA ASP A 13 -11.81 -1.98 5.58
C ASP A 13 -10.44 -2.53 5.14
N GLN A 14 -9.35 -1.88 5.57
CA GLN A 14 -8.00 -2.35 5.27
C GLN A 14 -7.70 -3.71 5.92
N GLY A 15 -8.21 -3.94 7.13
CA GLY A 15 -8.11 -5.24 7.81
C GLY A 15 -8.82 -6.35 7.05
N VAL A 16 -10.04 -6.10 6.58
CA VAL A 16 -10.83 -7.05 5.76
C VAL A 16 -10.14 -7.35 4.44
N ALA A 17 -9.61 -6.32 3.76
CA ALA A 17 -8.87 -6.50 2.51
C ALA A 17 -7.59 -7.33 2.71
N ALA A 18 -6.81 -7.04 3.76
CA ALA A 18 -5.61 -7.81 4.08
C ALA A 18 -5.94 -9.27 4.45
N LEU A 19 -6.99 -9.48 5.25
CA LEU A 19 -7.49 -10.80 5.61
C LEU A 19 -7.92 -11.58 4.37
N THR A 20 -8.65 -10.95 3.45
CA THR A 20 -9.06 -11.56 2.17
C THR A 20 -7.83 -12.05 1.40
N ASN A 21 -6.79 -11.23 1.26
CA ASN A 21 -5.58 -11.60 0.55
C ASN A 21 -4.82 -12.77 1.21
N ILE A 22 -4.75 -12.79 2.55
CA ILE A 22 -4.14 -13.90 3.31
C ILE A 22 -4.95 -15.18 3.11
N LEU A 23 -6.27 -15.11 3.23
CA LEU A 23 -7.14 -16.28 3.08
C LEU A 23 -7.10 -16.88 1.69
N VAL A 24 -6.95 -16.04 0.65
CA VAL A 24 -6.73 -16.51 -0.73
C VAL A 24 -5.45 -17.34 -0.84
N LEU A 25 -4.33 -16.86 -0.28
CA LEU A 25 -3.07 -17.60 -0.29
C LEU A 25 -3.14 -18.90 0.52
N VAL A 26 -3.78 -18.86 1.69
CA VAL A 26 -3.98 -20.06 2.52
C VAL A 26 -4.89 -21.07 1.82
N ALA A 27 -5.97 -20.64 1.21
CA ALA A 27 -6.87 -21.51 0.45
C ALA A 27 -6.13 -22.12 -0.75
N ALA A 28 -5.38 -21.32 -1.51
CA ALA A 28 -4.58 -21.84 -2.63
C ALA A 28 -3.55 -22.88 -2.18
N ALA A 29 -2.86 -22.64 -1.06
CA ALA A 29 -1.90 -23.60 -0.50
C ALA A 29 -2.55 -24.93 -0.07
N ARG A 30 -3.78 -24.87 0.46
CA ARG A 30 -4.52 -26.06 0.91
C ARG A 30 -5.21 -26.82 -0.22
N LEU A 31 -5.53 -26.15 -1.31
CA LEU A 31 -6.31 -26.70 -2.43
C LEU A 31 -5.43 -27.19 -3.59
N SER A 32 -4.13 -26.91 -3.58
CA SER A 32 -3.21 -27.25 -4.68
C SER A 32 -2.03 -28.09 -4.21
N THR A 33 -1.36 -28.74 -5.17
CA THR A 33 -0.05 -29.38 -4.96
C THR A 33 1.01 -28.32 -4.69
N VAL A 34 2.17 -28.70 -4.15
CA VAL A 34 3.30 -27.76 -3.90
C VAL A 34 3.73 -27.08 -5.20
N ALA A 35 3.78 -27.80 -6.32
CA ALA A 35 4.15 -27.24 -7.63
C ALA A 35 3.09 -26.23 -8.14
N ASP A 36 1.81 -26.54 -7.99
CA ASP A 36 0.73 -25.67 -8.42
C ASP A 36 0.62 -24.44 -7.52
N PHE A 37 0.83 -24.58 -6.22
CA PHE A 37 0.90 -23.45 -5.31
C PHE A 37 2.06 -22.50 -5.64
N ALA A 38 3.22 -23.04 -6.03
CA ALA A 38 4.35 -22.22 -6.48
C ALA A 38 3.99 -21.41 -7.74
N ARG A 39 3.33 -22.03 -8.74
CA ARG A 39 2.84 -21.37 -9.95
C ARG A 39 1.77 -20.32 -9.63
N PHE A 40 0.78 -20.67 -8.80
CA PHE A 40 -0.23 -19.72 -8.32
C PHE A 40 0.43 -18.49 -7.64
N SER A 41 1.37 -18.73 -6.73
CA SER A 41 2.04 -17.67 -5.99
C SER A 41 2.85 -16.73 -6.90
N ALA A 42 3.50 -17.26 -7.94
CA ALA A 42 4.23 -16.47 -8.93
C ALA A 42 3.27 -15.54 -9.70
N VAL A 43 2.13 -16.07 -10.17
CA VAL A 43 1.12 -15.29 -10.88
C VAL A 43 0.41 -14.28 -9.94
N TYR A 44 0.16 -14.68 -8.70
CA TYR A 44 -0.40 -13.79 -7.68
C TYR A 44 0.56 -12.62 -7.33
N LEU A 45 1.88 -12.86 -7.39
CA LEU A 45 2.86 -11.78 -7.24
C LEU A 45 2.74 -10.74 -8.37
N VAL A 46 2.53 -11.18 -9.62
CA VAL A 46 2.26 -10.25 -10.74
C VAL A 46 1.03 -9.39 -10.44
N PHE A 47 -0.04 -10.00 -9.94
CA PHE A 47 -1.23 -9.26 -9.50
C PHE A 47 -0.90 -8.22 -8.42
N THR A 48 -0.14 -8.58 -7.38
CA THR A 48 0.19 -7.64 -6.28
C THR A 48 1.02 -6.46 -6.76
N VAL A 49 1.91 -6.67 -7.73
CA VAL A 49 2.67 -5.57 -8.36
C VAL A 49 1.74 -4.65 -9.15
N LEU A 50 0.85 -5.22 -9.97
CA LEU A 50 -0.12 -4.43 -10.75
C LEU A 50 -1.12 -3.68 -9.86
N LEU A 51 -1.55 -4.27 -8.75
CA LEU A 51 -2.35 -3.62 -7.72
C LEU A 51 -1.62 -2.40 -7.13
N GLY A 52 -0.33 -2.56 -6.79
CA GLY A 52 0.49 -1.47 -6.27
C GLY A 52 0.71 -0.34 -7.28
N VAL A 53 0.95 -0.68 -8.55
CA VAL A 53 1.06 0.28 -9.67
C VAL A 53 -0.26 1.03 -9.86
N SER A 54 -1.39 0.32 -9.87
CA SER A 54 -2.73 0.91 -10.00
C SER A 54 -3.02 1.87 -8.84
N GLY A 55 -2.79 1.44 -7.60
CA GLY A 55 -2.94 2.28 -6.41
C GLY A 55 -2.05 3.52 -6.45
N ALA A 56 -0.80 3.39 -6.91
CA ALA A 56 0.12 4.51 -7.05
C ALA A 56 -0.30 5.49 -8.16
N TYR A 57 -0.72 4.97 -9.31
CA TYR A 57 -1.07 5.82 -10.45
C TYR A 57 -2.41 6.55 -10.28
N THR A 58 -3.44 5.87 -9.81
CA THR A 58 -4.81 6.40 -9.73
C THR A 58 -5.24 6.70 -8.31
N GLY A 59 -5.00 5.79 -7.38
CA GLY A 59 -5.50 5.87 -6.01
C GLY A 59 -4.86 7.00 -5.20
N GLN A 60 -3.54 7.05 -5.15
CA GLN A 60 -2.82 8.05 -4.34
C GLN A 60 -3.05 9.50 -4.81
N PRO A 61 -3.01 9.84 -6.11
CA PRO A 61 -3.37 11.19 -6.56
C PRO A 61 -4.82 11.55 -6.25
N LEU A 62 -5.73 10.56 -6.31
CA LEU A 62 -7.15 10.78 -6.06
C LEU A 62 -7.41 11.18 -4.61
N VAL A 63 -6.86 10.45 -3.63
CA VAL A 63 -7.05 10.75 -2.20
C VAL A 63 -6.37 12.04 -1.73
N LEU A 64 -5.41 12.56 -2.50
CA LEU A 64 -4.76 13.85 -2.23
C LEU A 64 -5.59 15.05 -2.73
N ARG A 65 -6.63 14.82 -3.55
CA ARG A 65 -7.49 15.90 -4.00
C ARG A 65 -8.21 16.55 -2.83
N ARG A 66 -8.17 17.87 -2.82
CA ARG A 66 -8.89 18.70 -1.84
C ARG A 66 -10.12 19.28 -2.50
N GLY A 67 -11.17 19.43 -1.71
CA GLY A 67 -12.43 20.01 -2.16
C GLY A 67 -13.52 18.96 -2.26
N GLY A 68 -14.73 19.44 -2.38
CA GLY A 68 -15.94 18.66 -2.63
C GLY A 68 -16.58 19.13 -3.94
N GLY A 69 -17.69 18.56 -4.28
CA GLY A 69 -18.48 19.00 -5.43
C GLY A 69 -18.23 18.18 -6.69
N GLU A 70 -18.60 18.76 -7.81
CA GLU A 70 -18.65 18.05 -9.09
C GLU A 70 -17.27 17.60 -9.58
N GLU A 71 -16.25 18.43 -9.40
CA GLU A 71 -14.88 18.11 -9.84
C GLU A 71 -14.31 16.86 -9.14
N THR A 72 -14.53 16.73 -7.83
CA THR A 72 -14.11 15.55 -7.07
C THR A 72 -14.90 14.31 -7.49
N ARG A 73 -16.21 14.43 -7.71
CA ARG A 73 -17.06 13.34 -8.20
C ARG A 73 -16.63 12.88 -9.59
N SER A 74 -16.37 13.83 -10.50
CA SER A 74 -15.83 13.56 -11.84
C SER A 74 -14.49 12.82 -11.77
N ALA A 75 -13.59 13.26 -10.89
CA ALA A 75 -12.28 12.63 -10.72
C ALA A 75 -12.40 11.20 -10.19
N CYS A 76 -13.28 10.93 -9.21
CA CYS A 76 -13.54 9.58 -8.70
C CYS A 76 -14.04 8.65 -9.81
N ARG A 77 -15.04 9.09 -10.57
CA ARG A 77 -15.60 8.33 -11.69
C ARG A 77 -14.55 8.06 -12.78
N SER A 78 -13.78 9.07 -13.11
CA SER A 78 -12.73 8.99 -14.14
C SER A 78 -11.56 8.08 -13.72
N ALA A 79 -11.15 8.12 -12.44
CA ALA A 79 -10.09 7.27 -11.91
C ALA A 79 -10.49 5.78 -11.95
N VAL A 80 -11.71 5.43 -11.55
CA VAL A 80 -12.20 4.05 -11.60
C VAL A 80 -12.28 3.56 -13.05
N ALA A 81 -12.88 4.34 -13.96
CA ALA A 81 -12.96 3.97 -15.38
C ALA A 81 -11.57 3.81 -16.02
N PHE A 82 -10.64 4.73 -15.72
CA PHE A 82 -9.26 4.63 -16.18
C PHE A 82 -8.57 3.37 -15.66
N THR A 83 -8.77 3.03 -14.38
CA THR A 83 -8.18 1.82 -13.79
C THR A 83 -8.70 0.56 -14.48
N VAL A 84 -10.01 0.46 -14.74
CA VAL A 84 -10.61 -0.68 -15.44
C VAL A 84 -10.04 -0.81 -16.86
N LEU A 85 -9.91 0.29 -17.60
CA LEU A 85 -9.33 0.30 -18.95
C LEU A 85 -7.84 -0.07 -18.93
N ALA A 86 -7.07 0.48 -18.00
CA ALA A 86 -5.66 0.16 -17.84
C ALA A 86 -5.45 -1.31 -17.43
N ALA A 87 -6.33 -1.83 -16.57
CA ALA A 87 -6.33 -3.23 -16.18
C ALA A 87 -6.66 -4.16 -17.36
N ALA A 88 -7.62 -3.77 -18.20
CA ALA A 88 -7.94 -4.52 -19.43
C ALA A 88 -6.75 -4.52 -20.42
N ALA A 89 -6.09 -3.37 -20.59
CA ALA A 89 -4.88 -3.27 -21.43
C ALA A 89 -3.73 -4.12 -20.86
N SER A 90 -3.50 -4.09 -19.53
CA SER A 90 -2.52 -4.94 -18.87
C SER A 90 -2.87 -6.42 -18.99
N GLY A 91 -4.17 -6.76 -18.91
CA GLY A 91 -4.66 -8.12 -19.14
C GLY A 91 -4.41 -8.62 -20.56
N ALA A 92 -4.64 -7.76 -21.56
CA ALA A 92 -4.32 -8.08 -22.95
C ALA A 92 -2.80 -8.29 -23.15
N LEU A 93 -1.96 -7.49 -22.49
CA LEU A 93 -0.51 -7.67 -22.52
C LEU A 93 -0.11 -8.99 -21.86
N LEU A 94 -0.69 -9.37 -20.72
CA LEU A 94 -0.45 -10.66 -20.08
C LEU A 94 -0.88 -11.82 -20.97
N ALA A 95 -2.01 -11.68 -21.67
CA ALA A 95 -2.46 -12.67 -22.66
C ALA A 95 -1.48 -12.79 -23.84
N ALA A 96 -0.86 -11.70 -24.29
CA ALA A 96 0.20 -11.77 -25.31
C ALA A 96 1.48 -12.43 -24.76
N VAL A 97 1.85 -12.15 -23.51
CA VAL A 97 3.04 -12.75 -22.86
C VAL A 97 2.84 -14.24 -22.63
N CYS A 98 1.61 -14.75 -22.46
CA CYS A 98 1.36 -16.17 -22.22
C CYS A 98 1.83 -17.06 -23.38
N PHE A 99 1.93 -16.55 -24.59
CA PHE A 99 2.52 -17.28 -25.74
C PHE A 99 4.03 -17.53 -25.60
N LEU A 100 4.71 -16.79 -24.71
CA LEU A 100 6.15 -16.92 -24.44
C LEU A 100 6.45 -17.82 -23.24
N VAL A 101 5.43 -18.19 -22.46
CA VAL A 101 5.56 -18.96 -21.23
C VAL A 101 4.91 -20.35 -21.45
N PRO A 102 5.62 -21.45 -21.24
CA PRO A 102 5.06 -22.78 -21.47
C PRO A 102 4.13 -23.26 -20.34
N GLY A 103 3.15 -24.10 -20.69
CA GLY A 103 2.38 -24.94 -19.75
C GLY A 103 1.35 -24.18 -18.91
N ASP A 104 1.04 -24.70 -17.74
CA ASP A 104 -0.05 -24.26 -16.86
C ASP A 104 0.13 -22.80 -16.34
N THR A 105 1.38 -22.32 -16.30
CA THR A 105 1.66 -20.93 -15.92
C THR A 105 1.13 -19.94 -16.97
N ALA A 106 1.18 -20.28 -18.26
CA ALA A 106 0.59 -19.48 -19.33
C ALA A 106 -0.91 -19.33 -19.14
N LEU A 107 -1.61 -20.45 -18.88
CA LEU A 107 -3.05 -20.42 -18.64
C LEU A 107 -3.41 -19.61 -17.38
N ALA A 108 -2.62 -19.71 -16.33
CA ALA A 108 -2.81 -18.93 -15.10
C ALA A 108 -2.59 -17.42 -15.33
N LEU A 109 -1.61 -17.02 -16.16
CA LEU A 109 -1.42 -15.61 -16.55
C LEU A 109 -2.55 -15.10 -17.42
N LEU A 110 -3.04 -15.92 -18.37
CA LEU A 110 -4.20 -15.57 -19.18
C LEU A 110 -5.44 -15.34 -18.32
N THR A 111 -5.74 -16.25 -17.40
CA THR A 111 -6.88 -16.11 -16.49
C THR A 111 -6.73 -14.89 -15.57
N LEU A 112 -5.52 -14.59 -15.07
CA LEU A 112 -5.25 -13.35 -14.36
C LEU A 112 -5.59 -12.14 -15.23
N GLY A 113 -5.14 -12.12 -16.48
CA GLY A 113 -5.43 -11.02 -17.42
C GLY A 113 -6.93 -10.78 -17.59
N LEU A 114 -7.74 -11.84 -17.68
CA LEU A 114 -9.20 -11.74 -17.81
C LEU A 114 -9.89 -11.18 -16.56
N VAL A 115 -9.44 -11.55 -15.36
CA VAL A 115 -10.08 -11.11 -14.11
C VAL A 115 -9.49 -9.78 -13.58
N LEU A 116 -8.38 -9.31 -14.12
CA LEU A 116 -7.68 -8.12 -13.68
C LEU A 116 -8.56 -6.86 -13.64
N PRO A 117 -9.39 -6.56 -14.66
CA PRO A 117 -10.29 -5.40 -14.62
C PRO A 117 -11.29 -5.47 -13.48
N VAL A 118 -11.74 -6.67 -13.10
CA VAL A 118 -12.69 -6.88 -12.00
C VAL A 118 -12.03 -6.55 -10.67
N VAL A 119 -10.85 -7.13 -10.42
CA VAL A 119 -10.18 -7.03 -9.12
C VAL A 119 -9.58 -5.64 -8.91
N LEU A 120 -8.91 -5.07 -9.92
CA LEU A 120 -8.36 -3.71 -9.83
C LEU A 120 -9.45 -2.64 -9.86
N GLY A 121 -10.54 -2.86 -10.61
CA GLY A 121 -11.71 -1.98 -10.60
C GLY A 121 -12.33 -1.88 -9.21
N GLN A 122 -12.51 -3.01 -8.52
CA GLN A 122 -13.04 -3.02 -7.16
C GLN A 122 -12.11 -2.31 -6.17
N ASP A 123 -10.79 -2.47 -6.29
CA ASP A 123 -9.82 -1.74 -5.46
C ASP A 123 -9.85 -0.23 -5.74
N ALA A 124 -9.99 0.19 -7.00
CA ALA A 124 -10.07 1.60 -7.37
C ALA A 124 -11.30 2.30 -6.76
N VAL A 125 -12.43 1.61 -6.66
CA VAL A 125 -13.63 2.17 -6.03
C VAL A 125 -13.42 2.44 -4.54
N ARG A 126 -12.59 1.67 -3.84
CA ARG A 126 -12.21 1.92 -2.43
C ARG A 126 -11.53 3.30 -2.27
N TYR A 127 -10.60 3.65 -3.17
CA TYR A 127 -9.99 4.99 -3.19
C TYR A 127 -11.02 6.08 -3.48
N ALA A 128 -11.98 5.83 -4.37
CA ALA A 128 -13.06 6.76 -4.68
C ALA A 128 -13.95 7.00 -3.45
N PHE A 129 -14.39 5.96 -2.74
CA PHE A 129 -15.16 6.09 -1.50
C PHE A 129 -14.37 6.79 -0.39
N SER A 130 -13.06 6.54 -0.30
CA SER A 130 -12.19 7.25 0.62
C SER A 130 -12.18 8.76 0.32
N THR A 131 -12.01 9.14 -0.94
CA THR A 131 -11.99 10.54 -1.40
C THR A 131 -13.35 11.22 -1.18
N LEU A 132 -14.45 10.51 -1.45
CA LEU A 132 -15.82 10.96 -1.17
C LEU A 132 -16.17 10.94 0.32
N GLN A 133 -15.24 10.50 1.19
CA GLN A 133 -15.42 10.41 2.63
C GLN A 133 -16.56 9.48 3.08
N GLN A 134 -16.73 8.39 2.34
CA GLN A 134 -17.72 7.34 2.55
C GLN A 134 -17.06 5.97 2.84
N PRO A 135 -16.12 5.85 3.81
CA PRO A 135 -15.37 4.60 4.05
C PRO A 135 -16.24 3.44 4.49
N HIS A 136 -17.45 3.68 5.02
CA HIS A 136 -18.41 2.63 5.35
C HIS A 136 -18.91 1.89 4.11
N LEU A 137 -18.98 2.55 2.94
CA LEU A 137 -19.34 1.87 1.69
C LEU A 137 -18.21 1.00 1.16
N ALA A 138 -16.95 1.44 1.34
CA ALA A 138 -15.78 0.62 1.04
C ALA A 138 -15.80 -0.66 1.88
N LEU A 139 -15.95 -0.52 3.21
CA LEU A 139 -16.04 -1.64 4.14
C LEU A 139 -17.17 -2.62 3.80
N LEU A 140 -18.36 -2.11 3.45
CA LEU A 140 -19.50 -2.94 3.04
C LEU A 140 -19.15 -3.80 1.81
N CYS A 141 -18.54 -3.19 0.80
CA CYS A 141 -18.14 -3.88 -0.43
C CYS A 141 -17.03 -4.90 -0.19
N ASP A 142 -16.06 -4.58 0.70
CA ASP A 142 -14.98 -5.51 1.04
C ASP A 142 -15.45 -6.68 1.90
N LEU A 143 -16.42 -6.49 2.78
CA LEU A 143 -17.08 -7.58 3.51
C LEU A 143 -17.83 -8.52 2.55
N LEU A 144 -18.56 -7.96 1.57
CA LEU A 144 -19.20 -8.76 0.54
C LEU A 144 -18.19 -9.55 -0.28
N ARG A 145 -17.06 -8.89 -0.68
CA ARG A 145 -15.97 -9.57 -1.37
C ARG A 145 -15.39 -10.72 -0.55
N LEU A 146 -15.11 -10.49 0.73
CA LEU A 146 -14.61 -11.53 1.63
C LEU A 146 -15.57 -12.74 1.68
N ALA A 147 -16.86 -12.48 1.88
CA ALA A 147 -17.86 -13.54 1.91
C ALA A 147 -17.92 -14.34 0.59
N CYS A 148 -17.91 -13.64 -0.56
CA CYS A 148 -17.91 -14.29 -1.87
C CYS A 148 -16.63 -15.10 -2.12
N VAL A 149 -15.46 -14.56 -1.75
CA VAL A 149 -14.18 -15.27 -1.89
C VAL A 149 -14.16 -16.53 -1.03
N LEU A 150 -14.58 -16.45 0.24
CA LEU A 150 -14.63 -17.61 1.13
C LEU A 150 -15.57 -18.69 0.63
N GLY A 151 -16.78 -18.31 0.18
CA GLY A 151 -17.73 -19.25 -0.39
C GLY A 151 -17.21 -19.90 -1.69
N ALA A 152 -16.65 -19.11 -2.59
CA ALA A 152 -16.18 -19.59 -3.89
C ALA A 152 -14.94 -20.48 -3.76
N LEU A 153 -13.96 -20.14 -2.94
CA LEU A 153 -12.77 -20.96 -2.68
C LEU A 153 -13.09 -22.15 -1.80
N GLY A 154 -14.00 -21.99 -0.81
CA GLY A 154 -14.44 -23.10 0.06
C GLY A 154 -15.18 -24.20 -0.69
N ALA A 155 -15.79 -23.89 -1.83
CA ALA A 155 -16.44 -24.87 -2.71
C ALA A 155 -15.47 -25.62 -3.65
N GLN A 156 -14.15 -25.28 -3.62
CA GLN A 156 -13.16 -25.98 -4.45
C GLN A 156 -12.66 -27.24 -3.77
N VAL A 157 -12.29 -28.23 -4.61
CA VAL A 157 -11.69 -29.49 -4.15
C VAL A 157 -10.17 -29.46 -4.27
N TYR A 158 -9.49 -30.31 -3.51
CA TYR A 158 -8.04 -30.49 -3.61
C TYR A 158 -7.62 -30.90 -5.04
N GLY A 159 -6.47 -30.41 -5.50
CA GLY A 159 -5.96 -30.62 -6.86
C GLY A 159 -6.46 -29.56 -7.86
N ALA A 160 -7.04 -28.46 -7.39
CA ALA A 160 -7.44 -27.34 -8.24
C ALA A 160 -6.21 -26.70 -8.91
N SER A 161 -6.27 -26.55 -10.25
CA SER A 161 -5.19 -25.92 -11.02
C SER A 161 -5.03 -24.44 -10.68
N PRO A 162 -3.84 -23.85 -10.84
CA PRO A 162 -3.58 -22.43 -10.61
C PRO A 162 -4.55 -21.51 -11.38
N ALA A 163 -4.82 -21.84 -12.65
CA ALA A 163 -5.74 -21.09 -13.48
C ALA A 163 -7.17 -21.09 -12.92
N ARG A 164 -7.65 -22.26 -12.45
CA ARG A 164 -8.98 -22.39 -11.83
C ARG A 164 -9.07 -21.55 -10.55
N LEU A 165 -8.06 -21.62 -9.68
CA LEU A 165 -8.04 -20.84 -8.44
C LEU A 165 -8.04 -19.33 -8.69
N ILE A 166 -7.27 -18.86 -9.69
CA ILE A 166 -7.24 -17.45 -10.09
C ILE A 166 -8.60 -17.01 -10.67
N THR A 167 -9.21 -17.85 -11.51
CA THR A 167 -10.53 -17.56 -12.08
C THR A 167 -11.58 -17.44 -11.00
N VAL A 168 -11.66 -18.42 -10.11
CA VAL A 168 -12.63 -18.45 -9.00
C VAL A 168 -12.45 -17.25 -8.07
N TRP A 169 -11.22 -16.98 -7.66
CA TRP A 169 -10.88 -15.83 -6.84
C TRP A 169 -11.23 -14.50 -7.53
N GLY A 170 -10.88 -14.33 -8.80
CA GLY A 170 -11.11 -13.10 -9.53
C GLY A 170 -12.60 -12.86 -9.80
N LEU A 171 -13.34 -13.88 -10.23
CA LEU A 171 -14.79 -13.77 -10.50
C LEU A 171 -15.60 -13.60 -9.22
N SER A 172 -15.16 -14.13 -8.09
CA SER A 172 -15.82 -13.91 -6.81
C SER A 172 -15.83 -12.43 -6.35
N ALA A 173 -15.01 -11.56 -6.98
CA ALA A 173 -15.06 -10.12 -6.75
C ALA A 173 -16.18 -9.40 -7.55
N LEU A 174 -16.82 -10.06 -8.53
CA LEU A 174 -17.87 -9.44 -9.35
C LEU A 174 -19.04 -8.88 -8.54
N PRO A 175 -19.66 -9.60 -7.59
CA PRO A 175 -20.76 -9.04 -6.81
C PRO A 175 -20.38 -7.76 -6.06
N ALA A 176 -19.16 -7.75 -5.49
CA ALA A 176 -18.65 -6.57 -4.80
C ALA A 176 -18.37 -5.41 -5.77
N LEU A 177 -17.84 -5.68 -6.97
CA LEU A 177 -17.64 -4.68 -8.01
C LEU A 177 -18.96 -4.10 -8.49
N LEU A 178 -19.98 -4.92 -8.76
CA LEU A 178 -21.29 -4.47 -9.20
C LEU A 178 -21.96 -3.59 -8.14
N LEU A 179 -21.94 -4.02 -6.88
CA LEU A 179 -22.47 -3.22 -5.77
C LEU A 179 -21.71 -1.90 -5.64
N SER A 180 -20.38 -1.94 -5.63
CA SER A 180 -19.55 -0.75 -5.43
C SER A 180 -19.68 0.24 -6.57
N THR A 181 -19.78 -0.21 -7.83
CA THR A 181 -19.99 0.65 -8.98
C THR A 181 -21.40 1.26 -8.98
N ALA A 182 -22.43 0.52 -8.59
CA ALA A 182 -23.79 1.05 -8.42
C ALA A 182 -23.85 2.14 -7.33
N LEU A 183 -23.21 1.92 -6.18
CA LEU A 183 -23.12 2.90 -5.09
C LEU A 183 -22.30 4.13 -5.51
N LEU A 184 -21.19 3.92 -6.21
CA LEU A 184 -20.36 5.01 -6.74
C LEU A 184 -21.15 5.83 -7.76
N HIS A 185 -21.88 5.18 -8.67
CA HIS A 185 -22.71 5.86 -9.66
C HIS A 185 -23.73 6.78 -8.98
N ARG A 186 -24.41 6.31 -7.92
CA ARG A 186 -25.33 7.14 -7.13
C ARG A 186 -24.63 8.32 -6.45
N SER A 187 -23.43 8.10 -5.89
CA SER A 187 -22.65 9.13 -5.20
C SER A 187 -22.02 10.16 -6.15
N THR A 188 -21.89 9.81 -7.44
CA THR A 188 -21.28 10.66 -8.48
C THR A 188 -22.23 11.01 -9.61
N ALA A 189 -23.55 10.87 -9.39
CA ALA A 189 -24.55 11.15 -10.41
C ALA A 189 -24.39 12.55 -11.01
N GLY A 190 -24.53 12.67 -12.33
CA GLY A 190 -24.38 13.92 -13.07
C GLY A 190 -22.93 14.38 -13.32
N ALA A 191 -21.93 13.80 -12.66
CA ALA A 191 -20.57 14.20 -12.88
C ALA A 191 -20.00 13.64 -14.21
N PRO A 192 -19.28 14.45 -15.03
CA PRO A 192 -18.73 14.01 -16.29
C PRO A 192 -17.60 13.00 -16.12
N LEU A 193 -17.43 12.12 -17.11
CA LEU A 193 -16.32 11.18 -17.22
C LEU A 193 -15.20 11.82 -18.07
N LEU A 194 -14.04 12.07 -17.46
CA LEU A 194 -12.93 12.75 -18.12
C LEU A 194 -11.63 11.92 -18.00
N LEU A 195 -11.27 11.16 -19.03
CA LEU A 195 -10.04 10.33 -19.02
C LEU A 195 -8.77 11.11 -19.38
N ARG A 196 -8.89 12.18 -20.19
CA ARG A 196 -7.74 12.99 -20.62
C ARG A 196 -6.82 13.49 -19.47
N PRO A 197 -7.35 13.96 -18.32
CA PRO A 197 -6.50 14.39 -17.21
C PRO A 197 -5.58 13.28 -16.68
N MET A 198 -5.99 12.01 -16.75
CA MET A 198 -5.19 10.87 -16.31
C MET A 198 -3.99 10.59 -17.23
N LEU A 199 -4.12 10.88 -18.53
CA LEU A 199 -3.09 10.66 -19.53
C LEU A 199 -2.15 11.86 -19.71
N ARG A 200 -2.43 12.99 -19.04
CA ARG A 200 -1.65 14.23 -19.20
C ARG A 200 -0.22 14.04 -18.70
N ARG A 201 0.77 14.54 -19.46
CA ARG A 201 2.17 14.62 -19.02
C ARG A 201 2.25 15.43 -17.71
N GLY A 202 2.97 14.89 -16.73
CA GLY A 202 3.09 15.51 -15.41
C GLY A 202 1.96 15.17 -14.43
N HIS A 203 1.08 14.20 -14.76
CA HIS A 203 0.14 13.64 -13.81
C HIS A 203 0.88 13.04 -12.62
N LEU A 204 0.41 13.34 -11.39
CA LEU A 204 1.08 12.88 -10.14
C LEU A 204 1.23 11.36 -10.06
N GLY A 205 0.31 10.62 -10.68
CA GLY A 205 0.35 9.17 -10.74
C GLY A 205 1.63 8.62 -11.39
N GLN A 206 2.18 9.30 -12.40
CA GLN A 206 3.44 8.91 -13.03
C GLN A 206 4.58 8.90 -12.01
N ARG A 207 4.66 9.94 -11.18
CA ARG A 207 5.68 10.06 -10.11
C ARG A 207 5.49 9.03 -9.01
N PHE A 208 4.25 8.86 -8.56
CA PHE A 208 3.95 7.88 -7.51
C PHE A 208 4.15 6.43 -7.96
N THR A 209 3.96 6.14 -9.26
CA THR A 209 4.30 4.83 -9.82
C THR A 209 5.81 4.58 -9.79
N VAL A 210 6.62 5.59 -10.14
CA VAL A 210 8.08 5.48 -10.01
C VAL A 210 8.49 5.35 -8.54
N GLU A 211 7.86 6.11 -7.64
CA GLU A 211 8.07 6.00 -6.19
C GLU A 211 7.78 4.60 -5.67
N PHE A 212 6.65 4.02 -6.08
CA PHE A 212 6.27 2.65 -5.76
C PHE A 212 7.27 1.64 -6.33
N GLY A 213 7.65 1.79 -7.61
CA GLY A 213 8.63 0.93 -8.26
C GLY A 213 9.98 0.93 -7.55
N VAL A 214 10.50 2.11 -7.22
CA VAL A 214 11.75 2.24 -6.47
C VAL A 214 11.63 1.60 -5.07
N GLY A 215 10.54 1.86 -4.35
CA GLY A 215 10.32 1.28 -3.03
C GLY A 215 10.20 -0.23 -3.05
N ASN A 216 9.46 -0.77 -4.01
CA ASN A 216 9.28 -2.21 -4.18
C ASN A 216 10.57 -2.90 -4.63
N ALA A 217 11.28 -2.33 -5.61
CA ALA A 217 12.56 -2.84 -6.07
C ALA A 217 13.60 -2.86 -4.92
N THR A 218 13.69 -1.80 -4.12
CA THR A 218 14.56 -1.75 -2.95
C THR A 218 14.28 -2.89 -1.99
N SER A 219 13.02 -3.12 -1.66
CA SER A 219 12.62 -4.21 -0.76
C SER A 219 13.01 -5.58 -1.33
N GLN A 220 12.73 -5.84 -2.61
CA GLN A 220 13.05 -7.11 -3.25
C GLN A 220 14.56 -7.32 -3.41
N LEU A 221 15.29 -6.31 -3.87
CA LEU A 221 16.75 -6.38 -4.00
C LEU A 221 17.45 -6.59 -2.65
N SER A 222 16.92 -6.00 -1.58
CA SER A 222 17.45 -6.22 -0.23
C SER A 222 17.36 -7.69 0.17
N VAL A 223 16.23 -8.34 -0.12
CA VAL A 223 16.02 -9.76 0.20
C VAL A 223 16.83 -10.66 -0.72
N LEU A 224 16.85 -10.40 -2.03
CA LEU A 224 17.58 -11.18 -3.01
C LEU A 224 19.11 -11.04 -2.83
N GLY A 225 19.57 -9.82 -2.56
CA GLY A 225 20.99 -9.55 -2.32
C GLY A 225 21.51 -10.29 -1.09
N LEU A 226 20.76 -10.29 0.00
CA LEU A 226 21.09 -11.08 1.19
C LEU A 226 21.04 -12.60 0.89
N GLY A 227 20.10 -13.05 0.04
CA GLY A 227 19.99 -14.46 -0.37
C GLY A 227 21.15 -14.94 -1.23
N ALA A 228 21.72 -14.07 -2.05
CA ALA A 228 22.86 -14.39 -2.92
C ALA A 228 24.20 -14.46 -2.18
N VAL A 229 24.34 -13.71 -1.08
CA VAL A 229 25.61 -13.59 -0.32
C VAL A 229 25.57 -14.38 0.99
N GLY A 230 24.35 -14.69 1.51
CA GLY A 230 24.15 -15.28 2.82
C GLY A 230 23.54 -16.67 2.83
N ASN A 231 23.51 -17.27 4.01
CA ASN A 231 22.84 -18.54 4.24
C ASN A 231 21.31 -18.39 4.07
N PRO A 232 20.60 -19.26 3.34
CA PRO A 232 19.14 -19.24 3.17
C PRO A 232 18.33 -19.17 4.48
N LEU A 233 18.82 -19.81 5.55
CA LEU A 233 18.21 -19.74 6.88
C LEU A 233 18.13 -18.30 7.43
N LEU A 234 19.14 -17.50 7.15
CA LEU A 234 19.23 -16.11 7.64
C LEU A 234 18.25 -15.19 6.90
N VAL A 235 18.07 -15.43 5.60
CA VAL A 235 17.03 -14.72 4.79
C VAL A 235 15.64 -15.13 5.25
N GLY A 236 15.45 -16.42 5.53
CA GLY A 236 14.20 -16.94 6.10
C GLY A 236 13.87 -16.32 7.45
N ALA A 237 14.85 -16.15 8.33
CA ALA A 237 14.68 -15.52 9.63
C ALA A 237 14.31 -14.03 9.52
N LEU A 238 14.99 -13.27 8.64
CA LEU A 238 14.65 -11.86 8.40
C LEU A 238 13.24 -11.71 7.80
N ARG A 239 12.87 -12.56 6.85
CA ARG A 239 11.51 -12.63 6.32
C ARG A 239 10.49 -13.03 7.39
N GLY A 240 10.80 -14.03 8.20
CA GLY A 240 9.96 -14.46 9.32
C GLY A 240 9.72 -13.31 10.30
N ALA A 241 10.79 -12.64 10.73
CA ALA A 241 10.69 -11.48 11.60
C ALA A 241 9.79 -10.39 10.98
N THR A 242 10.02 -9.99 9.72
CA THR A 242 9.20 -8.95 9.06
C THR A 242 7.75 -9.38 8.86
N THR A 243 7.48 -10.68 8.66
CA THR A 243 6.11 -11.22 8.51
C THR A 243 5.29 -11.06 9.79
N LEU A 244 5.91 -11.22 10.97
CA LEU A 244 5.26 -11.00 12.25
C LEU A 244 4.77 -9.55 12.44
N PHE A 245 5.36 -8.59 11.74
CA PHE A 245 4.93 -7.20 11.71
C PHE A 245 3.91 -6.89 10.61
N GLY A 246 3.44 -7.90 9.88
CA GLY A 246 2.41 -7.78 8.84
C GLY A 246 1.18 -6.96 9.24
N PRO A 247 0.60 -7.17 10.44
CA PRO A 247 -0.56 -6.39 10.89
C PRO A 247 -0.32 -4.86 10.92
N LEU A 248 0.91 -4.40 11.16
CA LEU A 248 1.24 -2.98 11.13
C LEU A 248 1.18 -2.38 9.71
N ASN A 249 1.48 -3.19 8.69
CA ASN A 249 1.37 -2.74 7.30
C ASN A 249 -0.08 -2.38 6.93
N VAL A 250 -1.07 -3.05 7.53
CA VAL A 250 -2.49 -2.71 7.38
C VAL A 250 -2.77 -1.30 7.91
N LEU A 251 -2.21 -0.98 9.08
CA LEU A 251 -2.36 0.36 9.67
C LEU A 251 -1.65 1.43 8.83
N PHE A 252 -0.45 1.14 8.32
CA PHE A 252 0.30 2.07 7.47
C PHE A 252 -0.42 2.32 6.13
N THR A 253 -0.97 1.28 5.52
CA THR A 253 -1.76 1.38 4.29
C THR A 253 -3.05 2.17 4.54
N SER A 254 -3.74 1.91 5.65
CA SER A 254 -4.91 2.69 6.07
C SER A 254 -4.57 4.17 6.23
N ALA A 255 -3.47 4.49 6.93
CA ALA A 255 -3.03 5.86 7.13
C ALA A 255 -2.73 6.59 5.80
N THR A 256 -2.17 5.89 4.81
CA THR A 256 -1.85 6.48 3.49
C THR A 256 -3.05 6.59 2.56
N SER A 257 -4.02 5.70 2.65
CA SER A 257 -5.22 5.67 1.78
C SER A 257 -6.33 6.59 2.28
N PHE A 258 -6.60 6.61 3.59
CA PHE A 258 -7.68 7.40 4.19
C PHE A 258 -7.20 8.61 4.97
N GLY A 259 -5.91 8.65 5.33
CA GLY A 259 -5.30 9.80 6.02
C GLY A 259 -5.48 11.12 5.27
N PRO A 260 -5.13 11.21 3.97
CA PRO A 260 -5.26 12.46 3.23
C PRO A 260 -6.67 13.05 3.22
N PRO A 261 -7.75 12.31 2.91
CA PRO A 261 -9.11 12.83 2.96
C PRO A 261 -9.56 13.27 4.36
N LEU A 262 -9.12 12.58 5.42
CA LEU A 262 -9.47 12.91 6.80
C LEU A 262 -8.71 14.14 7.30
N LEU A 263 -7.40 14.19 7.07
CA LEU A 263 -6.54 15.30 7.45
C LEU A 263 -6.79 16.54 6.59
N GLY A 264 -7.25 16.36 5.35
CA GLY A 264 -7.64 17.43 4.43
C GLY A 264 -8.81 18.28 4.93
N ARG A 265 -9.64 17.76 5.86
CA ARG A 265 -10.70 18.54 6.55
C ARG A 265 -10.13 19.63 7.45
N ILE A 266 -8.89 19.48 7.89
CA ILE A 266 -8.22 20.47 8.73
C ILE A 266 -7.69 21.56 7.79
N THR A 267 -8.34 22.72 7.78
CA THR A 267 -7.99 23.86 6.92
C THR A 267 -6.66 24.48 7.32
N GLU A 268 -6.42 24.59 8.63
CA GLU A 268 -5.18 25.16 9.16
C GLU A 268 -3.99 24.21 8.97
N GLU A 269 -2.99 24.65 8.20
CA GLU A 269 -1.81 23.83 7.89
C GLU A 269 -1.06 23.38 9.15
N ARG A 270 -0.92 24.26 10.15
CA ARG A 270 -0.25 23.91 11.42
C ARG A 270 -0.95 22.79 12.16
N ARG A 271 -2.27 22.86 12.26
CA ARG A 271 -3.09 21.81 12.92
C ARG A 271 -3.03 20.51 12.15
N ARG A 272 -3.07 20.58 10.82
CA ARG A 272 -2.95 19.39 9.96
C ARG A 272 -1.62 18.68 10.14
N VAL A 273 -0.49 19.41 10.15
CA VAL A 273 0.83 18.82 10.38
C VAL A 273 0.95 18.25 11.80
N ARG A 274 0.41 18.94 12.82
CA ARG A 274 0.36 18.39 14.20
C ARG A 274 -0.48 17.11 14.28
N ALA A 275 -1.63 17.07 13.61
CA ALA A 275 -2.46 15.87 13.56
C ALA A 275 -1.74 14.71 12.87
N THR A 276 -0.97 14.98 11.80
CA THR A 276 -0.16 13.97 11.13
C THR A 276 1.00 13.50 12.02
N ALA A 277 1.62 14.39 12.81
CA ALA A 277 2.65 14.04 13.79
C ALA A 277 2.07 13.21 14.95
N ALA A 278 0.87 13.54 15.42
CA ALA A 278 0.17 12.73 16.43
C ALA A 278 -0.16 11.33 15.90
N LEU A 279 -0.58 11.21 14.63
CA LEU A 279 -0.78 9.92 13.97
C LEU A 279 0.54 9.14 13.87
N ALA A 280 1.65 9.81 13.54
CA ALA A 280 2.98 9.19 13.51
C ALA A 280 3.37 8.63 14.89
N ALA A 281 3.18 9.40 15.95
CA ALA A 281 3.44 8.98 17.31
C ALA A 281 2.56 7.79 17.71
N ALA A 282 1.26 7.83 17.41
CA ALA A 282 0.33 6.74 17.69
C ALA A 282 0.74 5.44 16.98
N LEU A 283 1.07 5.50 15.68
CA LEU A 283 1.49 4.33 14.91
C LEU A 283 2.86 3.80 15.38
N ALA A 284 3.81 4.68 15.73
CA ALA A 284 5.11 4.28 16.26
C ALA A 284 4.98 3.63 17.64
N THR A 285 4.12 4.17 18.52
CA THR A 285 3.81 3.54 19.82
C THR A 285 3.15 2.17 19.62
N THR A 286 2.19 2.04 18.69
CA THR A 286 1.57 0.75 18.37
C THR A 286 2.61 -0.25 17.84
N ALA A 287 3.56 0.20 17.01
CA ALA A 287 4.64 -0.66 16.53
C ALA A 287 5.58 -1.10 17.67
N GLY A 288 5.92 -0.21 18.59
CA GLY A 288 6.71 -0.52 19.77
C GLY A 288 6.01 -1.51 20.71
N LEU A 289 4.73 -1.29 20.99
CA LEU A 289 3.92 -2.21 21.81
C LEU A 289 3.82 -3.59 21.14
N TRP A 290 3.59 -3.65 19.83
CA TRP A 290 3.55 -4.91 19.09
C TRP A 290 4.90 -5.64 19.14
N ALA A 291 6.01 -4.91 18.96
CA ALA A 291 7.36 -5.45 19.10
C ALA A 291 7.61 -6.02 20.50
N THR A 292 7.13 -5.33 21.55
CA THR A 292 7.21 -5.80 22.93
C THR A 292 6.40 -7.09 23.13
N VAL A 293 5.17 -7.15 22.61
CA VAL A 293 4.34 -8.37 22.65
C VAL A 293 5.05 -9.54 21.99
N LEU A 294 5.66 -9.33 20.81
CA LEU A 294 6.40 -10.37 20.11
C LEU A 294 7.68 -10.79 20.86
N ALA A 295 8.38 -9.84 21.47
CA ALA A 295 9.59 -10.11 22.26
C ALA A 295 9.29 -10.87 23.57
N LEU A 296 8.09 -10.73 24.11
CA LEU A 296 7.62 -11.46 25.31
C LEU A 296 6.95 -12.79 24.97
N LEU A 297 6.87 -13.15 23.68
CA LEU A 297 6.23 -14.38 23.25
C LEU A 297 7.06 -15.60 23.71
N PRO A 298 6.45 -16.60 24.38
CA PRO A 298 7.14 -17.82 24.75
C PRO A 298 7.72 -18.56 23.53
N ASP A 299 8.89 -19.18 23.68
CA ASP A 299 9.55 -19.90 22.58
C ASP A 299 8.66 -21.00 21.96
N SER A 300 7.82 -21.65 22.77
CA SER A 300 6.86 -22.64 22.28
C SER A 300 5.87 -22.06 21.28
N ALA A 301 5.32 -20.88 21.56
CA ALA A 301 4.40 -20.19 20.68
C ALA A 301 5.12 -19.60 19.44
N GLY A 302 6.33 -19.07 19.62
CA GLY A 302 7.16 -18.59 18.53
C GLY A 302 7.53 -19.70 17.53
N ARG A 303 7.90 -20.89 18.03
CA ARG A 303 8.18 -22.06 17.19
C ARG A 303 6.93 -22.58 16.48
N GLN A 304 5.74 -22.48 17.08
CA GLN A 304 4.50 -22.81 16.36
C GLN A 304 4.22 -21.86 15.20
N LEU A 305 4.65 -20.58 15.28
CA LEU A 305 4.47 -19.58 14.22
C LEU A 305 5.53 -19.69 13.11
N LEU A 306 6.81 -19.85 13.46
CA LEU A 306 7.94 -19.75 12.52
C LEU A 306 8.78 -21.02 12.45
N GLY A 307 8.43 -22.11 13.17
CA GLY A 307 9.20 -23.35 13.20
C GLY A 307 10.64 -23.13 13.70
N ASP A 308 11.59 -23.80 13.08
CA ASP A 308 13.02 -23.76 13.44
C ASP A 308 13.68 -22.39 13.20
N THR A 309 13.06 -21.51 12.40
CA THR A 309 13.56 -20.16 12.15
C THR A 309 13.30 -19.21 13.32
N TRP A 310 12.48 -19.59 14.32
CA TRP A 310 12.11 -18.74 15.44
C TRP A 310 13.32 -18.23 16.24
N SER A 311 14.25 -19.08 16.59
CA SER A 311 15.41 -18.71 17.41
C SER A 311 16.23 -17.58 16.81
N VAL A 312 16.43 -17.59 15.49
CA VAL A 312 17.13 -16.54 14.75
C VAL A 312 16.23 -15.32 14.56
N ALA A 313 14.95 -15.53 14.25
CA ALA A 313 13.98 -14.44 14.07
C ALA A 313 13.75 -13.67 15.37
N ALA A 314 13.70 -14.33 16.53
CA ALA A 314 13.55 -13.71 17.83
C ALA A 314 14.68 -12.73 18.15
N ALA A 315 15.92 -13.06 17.81
CA ALA A 315 17.07 -12.17 17.96
C ALA A 315 16.97 -10.89 17.09
N LEU A 316 16.18 -10.94 16.00
CA LEU A 316 15.98 -9.81 15.10
C LEU A 316 14.81 -8.90 15.51
N LEU A 317 13.93 -9.35 16.42
CA LEU A 317 12.72 -8.61 16.80
C LEU A 317 13.00 -7.20 17.33
N PRO A 318 14.05 -6.92 18.16
CA PRO A 318 14.33 -5.56 18.61
C PRO A 318 14.69 -4.61 17.45
N ALA A 319 15.54 -5.07 16.52
CA ALA A 319 15.93 -4.28 15.35
C ALA A 319 14.73 -4.08 14.40
N THR A 320 13.95 -5.15 14.13
CA THR A 320 12.77 -5.10 13.26
C THR A 320 11.68 -4.22 13.88
N GLY A 321 11.42 -4.34 15.17
CA GLY A 321 10.46 -3.49 15.88
C GLY A 321 10.82 -2.00 15.81
N SER A 322 12.10 -1.68 16.06
CA SER A 322 12.64 -0.32 15.90
C SER A 322 12.49 0.18 14.46
N GLN A 323 12.73 -0.68 13.47
CA GLN A 323 12.53 -0.37 12.05
C GLN A 323 11.08 -0.01 11.76
N TYR A 324 10.11 -0.81 12.24
CA TYR A 324 8.68 -0.55 12.01
C TYR A 324 8.20 0.73 12.72
N ALA A 325 8.71 1.03 13.91
CA ALA A 325 8.46 2.31 14.57
C ALA A 325 9.00 3.49 13.75
N ALA A 326 10.22 3.40 13.24
CA ALA A 326 10.79 4.41 12.34
C ALA A 326 10.00 4.51 11.01
N MET A 327 9.55 3.39 10.44
CA MET A 327 8.71 3.34 9.25
C MET A 327 7.37 4.04 9.48
N ALA A 328 6.75 3.90 10.66
CA ALA A 328 5.52 4.63 11.02
C ALA A 328 5.73 6.14 10.96
N VAL A 329 6.82 6.63 11.57
CA VAL A 329 7.19 8.05 11.53
C VAL A 329 7.48 8.51 10.10
N GLY A 330 8.21 7.72 9.32
CA GLY A 330 8.55 8.01 7.92
C GLY A 330 7.32 8.02 7.01
N THR A 331 6.39 7.08 7.18
CA THR A 331 5.13 7.00 6.42
C THR A 331 4.28 8.24 6.65
N CYS A 332 4.12 8.67 7.90
CA CYS A 332 3.39 9.89 8.22
C CYS A 332 4.14 11.15 7.74
N GLY A 333 5.48 11.15 7.79
CA GLY A 333 6.29 12.23 7.21
C GLY A 333 6.10 12.35 5.70
N MET A 334 6.10 11.24 4.97
CA MET A 334 5.78 11.19 3.53
C MET A 334 4.35 11.64 3.26
N LEU A 335 3.38 11.22 4.10
CA LEU A 335 1.99 11.66 4.00
C LEU A 335 1.88 13.18 4.17
N ALA A 336 2.52 13.76 5.18
CA ALA A 336 2.57 15.21 5.39
C ALA A 336 3.19 15.92 4.18
N LEU A 337 4.30 15.39 3.67
CA LEU A 337 5.00 15.94 2.50
C LEU A 337 4.14 15.89 1.24
N ARG A 338 3.43 14.78 0.99
CA ARG A 338 2.48 14.64 -0.13
C ARG A 338 1.34 15.65 -0.05
N MET A 339 0.88 15.98 1.15
CA MET A 339 -0.18 16.99 1.33
C MET A 339 0.32 18.43 1.18
N LEU A 340 1.61 18.70 1.40
CA LEU A 340 2.23 20.03 1.28
C LEU A 340 2.79 20.28 -0.11
N ASP A 341 3.59 19.35 -0.61
CA ASP A 341 4.24 19.39 -1.91
C ASP A 341 4.49 17.96 -2.44
N PRO A 342 3.51 17.37 -3.16
CA PRO A 342 3.61 16.01 -3.65
C PRO A 342 4.72 15.79 -4.68
N ARG A 343 5.29 16.88 -5.24
CA ARG A 343 6.37 16.78 -6.24
C ARG A 343 7.74 16.49 -5.63
N THR A 344 7.92 16.71 -4.34
CA THR A 344 9.22 16.52 -3.67
C THR A 344 9.44 15.11 -3.13
N THR A 345 8.38 14.28 -3.06
CA THR A 345 8.43 12.96 -2.44
C THR A 345 9.28 11.96 -3.20
N LEU A 346 9.28 12.00 -4.55
CA LEU A 346 10.06 11.09 -5.38
C LEU A 346 11.57 11.17 -5.08
N ALA A 347 12.12 12.38 -4.98
CA ALA A 347 13.55 12.55 -4.67
C ALA A 347 13.90 11.97 -3.30
N VAL A 348 13.05 12.20 -2.30
CA VAL A 348 13.22 11.61 -0.96
C VAL A 348 13.15 10.08 -1.06
N GLN A 349 12.16 9.52 -1.79
CA GLN A 349 12.03 8.08 -1.94
C GLN A 349 13.29 7.46 -2.57
N VAL A 350 13.77 8.01 -3.69
CA VAL A 350 14.95 7.47 -4.41
C VAL A 350 16.20 7.53 -3.54
N VAL A 351 16.52 8.71 -3.00
CA VAL A 351 17.74 8.90 -2.20
C VAL A 351 17.76 7.99 -0.97
N PHE A 352 16.65 7.95 -0.22
CA PHE A 352 16.62 7.14 1.01
C PHE A 352 16.39 5.66 0.75
N SER A 353 15.92 5.25 -0.43
CA SER A 353 15.96 3.85 -0.85
C SER A 353 17.40 3.38 -1.10
N LEU A 354 18.22 4.18 -1.77
CA LEU A 354 19.64 3.88 -1.96
C LEU A 354 20.42 3.85 -0.64
N ILE A 355 20.15 4.82 0.23
CA ILE A 355 20.75 4.86 1.58
C ILE A 355 20.34 3.62 2.39
N ALA A 356 19.09 3.18 2.33
CA ALA A 356 18.63 2.00 3.03
C ALA A 356 19.33 0.72 2.54
N VAL A 357 19.57 0.58 1.23
CA VAL A 357 20.37 -0.53 0.67
C VAL A 357 21.82 -0.46 1.16
N ALA A 358 22.42 0.73 1.18
CA ALA A 358 23.79 0.91 1.66
C ALA A 358 23.93 0.55 3.15
N PHE A 359 22.99 0.98 4.00
CA PHE A 359 22.96 0.60 5.42
C PHE A 359 22.71 -0.90 5.62
N LEU A 360 21.83 -1.50 4.83
CA LEU A 360 21.60 -2.95 4.87
C LEU A 360 22.90 -3.71 4.55
N ALA A 361 23.55 -3.36 3.43
CA ALA A 361 24.77 -4.02 2.98
C ALA A 361 25.93 -3.78 3.97
N GLY A 362 26.16 -2.53 4.39
CA GLY A 362 27.17 -2.19 5.38
C GLY A 362 26.93 -2.86 6.73
N GLY A 363 25.69 -2.88 7.20
CA GLY A 363 25.31 -3.59 8.42
C GLY A 363 25.57 -5.10 8.32
N TYR A 364 25.24 -5.69 7.17
CA TYR A 364 25.53 -7.12 6.93
C TYR A 364 27.04 -7.43 6.97
N LEU A 365 27.86 -6.59 6.37
CA LEU A 365 29.32 -6.75 6.38
C LEU A 365 29.93 -6.66 7.77
N VAL A 366 29.36 -5.84 8.66
CA VAL A 366 29.90 -5.61 10.01
C VAL A 366 29.35 -6.63 11.03
N GLY A 367 28.08 -6.98 10.96
CA GLY A 367 27.41 -7.78 11.98
C GLY A 367 26.48 -8.85 11.43
N GLY A 368 26.70 -9.32 10.19
CA GLY A 368 25.86 -10.34 9.57
C GLY A 368 24.38 -9.91 9.50
N VAL A 369 23.47 -10.87 9.71
CA VAL A 369 22.03 -10.62 9.60
C VAL A 369 21.50 -9.64 10.66
N LEU A 370 22.04 -9.71 11.88
CA LEU A 370 21.67 -8.76 12.93
C LEU A 370 22.10 -7.34 12.55
N GLY A 371 23.32 -7.19 12.02
CA GLY A 371 23.80 -5.93 11.47
C GLY A 371 22.96 -5.42 10.31
N ALA A 372 22.51 -6.31 9.40
CA ALA A 372 21.60 -5.97 8.32
C ALA A 372 20.24 -5.46 8.83
N ALA A 373 19.67 -6.09 9.86
CA ALA A 373 18.41 -5.67 10.48
C ALA A 373 18.53 -4.27 11.12
N TRP A 374 19.62 -4.00 11.83
CA TRP A 374 19.93 -2.66 12.35
C TRP A 374 20.20 -1.65 11.24
N GLY A 375 20.84 -2.07 10.15
CA GLY A 375 21.03 -1.24 8.95
C GLY A 375 19.67 -0.80 8.34
N LEU A 376 18.71 -1.70 8.23
CA LEU A 376 17.34 -1.37 7.78
C LEU A 376 16.64 -0.37 8.72
N PHE A 377 16.83 -0.52 10.03
CA PHE A 377 16.35 0.47 11.00
C PHE A 377 16.96 1.85 10.76
N LEU A 378 18.29 1.93 10.62
CA LEU A 378 18.98 3.20 10.37
C LEU A 378 18.53 3.86 9.07
N GLY A 379 18.37 3.09 7.99
CA GLY A 379 17.83 3.59 6.73
C GLY A 379 16.42 4.16 6.88
N SER A 380 15.55 3.47 7.63
CA SER A 380 14.19 3.92 7.91
C SER A 380 14.17 5.17 8.79
N LEU A 381 15.06 5.25 9.79
CA LEU A 381 15.21 6.40 10.66
C LEU A 381 15.70 7.64 9.89
N CYS A 382 16.71 7.48 9.03
CA CYS A 382 17.21 8.55 8.17
C CYS A 382 16.11 9.08 7.24
N LYS A 383 15.31 8.19 6.63
CA LYS A 383 14.18 8.58 5.81
C LYS A 383 13.13 9.33 6.61
N ALA A 384 12.79 8.86 7.81
CA ALA A 384 11.85 9.51 8.70
C ALA A 384 12.34 10.93 9.09
N ALA A 385 13.59 11.06 9.52
CA ALA A 385 14.18 12.36 9.85
C ALA A 385 14.15 13.32 8.65
N ALA A 386 14.59 12.87 7.47
CA ALA A 386 14.61 13.69 6.26
C ALA A 386 13.24 14.19 5.84
N THR A 387 12.21 13.33 5.91
CA THR A 387 10.83 13.73 5.56
C THR A 387 10.33 14.83 6.49
N TRP A 388 10.51 14.71 7.79
CA TRP A 388 10.07 15.70 8.77
C TRP A 388 10.89 17.00 8.72
N ILE A 389 12.21 16.94 8.49
CA ILE A 389 13.06 18.10 8.24
C ILE A 389 12.55 18.85 6.99
N ARG A 390 12.21 18.13 5.93
CA ARG A 390 11.68 18.73 4.71
C ARG A 390 10.32 19.39 4.94
N VAL A 391 9.41 18.74 5.65
CA VAL A 391 8.13 19.31 6.09
C VAL A 391 8.35 20.62 6.86
N ALA A 392 9.28 20.62 7.82
CA ALA A 392 9.60 21.80 8.60
C ALA A 392 10.17 22.95 7.73
N ARG A 393 11.06 22.63 6.77
CA ARG A 393 11.64 23.62 5.84
C ARG A 393 10.60 24.23 4.91
N ILE A 394 9.68 23.44 4.35
CA ILE A 394 8.60 23.94 3.48
C ILE A 394 7.72 24.92 4.26
N ARG A 395 7.37 24.59 5.51
CA ARG A 395 6.56 25.45 6.37
C ARG A 395 7.23 26.79 6.71
N ARG A 396 8.55 26.79 6.92
CA ARG A 396 9.32 28.02 7.22
C ARG A 396 9.43 28.95 6.00
N ARG A 397 9.35 28.41 4.78
CA ARG A 397 9.44 29.18 3.52
C ARG A 397 8.13 29.87 3.10
N LYS A 398 7.00 29.44 3.65
CA LYS A 398 5.72 30.11 3.39
C LYS A 398 5.59 31.28 4.36
N PRO A 399 5.43 32.55 3.85
CA PRO A 399 5.20 33.72 4.71
C PRO A 399 3.94 33.48 5.57
N ALA A 400 3.94 34.07 6.77
CA ALA A 400 2.80 33.99 7.67
C ALA A 400 1.54 34.58 6.97
N PRO A 401 0.33 34.00 7.18
CA PRO A 401 -0.89 34.58 6.64
C PRO A 401 -1.09 35.97 7.29
N GLY A 402 -0.73 37.00 6.62
CA GLY A 402 -0.75 38.38 7.08
C GLY A 402 0.32 39.28 6.44
N GLU A 403 1.46 38.73 6.03
CA GLU A 403 2.52 39.54 5.40
C GLU A 403 2.31 39.76 3.88
N ALA A 404 1.42 39.01 3.24
CA ALA A 404 1.12 39.16 1.81
C ALA A 404 0.17 40.33 1.51
N VAL A 405 -0.47 40.94 2.49
CA VAL A 405 -1.46 42.03 2.29
C VAL A 405 -0.81 43.41 2.35
N THR A 406 0.39 43.55 2.86
CA THR A 406 1.05 44.85 3.01
C THR A 406 1.96 45.26 1.84
N ALA A 407 2.18 44.38 0.85
CA ALA A 407 3.08 44.66 -0.29
C ALA A 407 2.37 45.34 -1.49
N ASP A 408 1.04 45.38 -1.52
CA ASP A 408 0.27 45.91 -2.68
C ASP A 408 -0.41 47.25 -2.39
N VAL A 409 -0.06 47.95 -1.29
CA VAL A 409 -0.51 49.32 -1.05
C VAL A 409 0.68 50.27 -1.23
N LEU A 410 1.13 50.41 -2.48
CA LEU A 410 1.83 51.62 -2.88
C LEU A 410 0.78 52.69 -3.21
N PRO A 411 0.78 53.85 -2.53
CA PRO A 411 -0.09 54.95 -2.91
C PRO A 411 0.33 55.44 -4.30
N SER A 412 -0.61 55.51 -5.22
CA SER A 412 -0.51 56.31 -6.44
C SER A 412 -0.17 57.74 -6.03
N ALA A 413 1.04 58.16 -6.29
CA ALA A 413 1.48 59.53 -6.19
C ALA A 413 0.79 60.40 -7.29
N PRO A 414 0.55 61.71 -7.01
CA PRO A 414 -0.32 62.60 -7.77
C PRO A 414 0.18 62.95 -9.16
#